data_09c6dee800f8d715a91be111344848bf
#
_entry.id   09c6dee800f8d715a91be111344848bf
#
_cell.length_a   1.000
_cell.length_b   1.000
_cell.length_c   1.000
_cell.angle_alpha   90.00
_cell.angle_beta   90.00
_cell.angle_gamma   90.00
#
_symmetry.space_group_name_H-M   'P 1'
#
loop_
_entity.id
_entity.type
_entity.pdbx_description
1 polymer ?
#
loop_
_entity_poly.entity_id
_entity_poly.type
_entity_poly.pdbx_seq_one_letter_code
_entity_poly.pdbx_strand_id
1 'polypeptide(L)'
;MPRVLEHGADSRTPALDLPKTFDTGDWDEFKPHLTRLEAVVTDDYISGSDPVICVRDEDGRNWTVELAGRARNTEIGLTAGAALPGDPVCVIGRRTRHFGEQRIKAVHLTIAGRPFELYPGALG
;
A
#
# COMPACT_ATOMS: atom_id res chain seq x y z
N MET A 1 1.54 8.51 21.16
CA MET A 1 1.95 8.70 21.75
C MET A 1 1.78 8.53 22.16
N PRO A 2 1.67 8.47 21.07
CA PRO A 2 2.00 8.62 21.47
C PRO A 2 2.01 8.46 21.67
N ARG A 3 1.76 8.59 20.79
CA ARG A 3 2.30 8.81 21.14
C ARG A 3 2.45 8.47 21.52
N VAL A 4 2.35 8.24 21.00
CA VAL A 4 2.99 8.22 21.49
C VAL A 4 3.26 8.11 21.89
N LEU A 5 3.14 8.05 21.39
CA LEU A 5 3.77 8.17 21.89
C LEU A 5 3.70 8.10 22.32
N GLU A 6 3.63 8.17 21.84
CA GLU A 6 4.04 8.31 22.28
C GLU A 6 3.97 8.11 22.59
N HIS A 7 3.74 7.96 22.30
CA HIS A 7 4.19 7.95 22.75
C HIS A 7 4.24 7.64 23.03
N GLY A 8 4.09 7.75 22.58
CA GLY A 8 4.48 7.75 22.78
C GLY A 8 4.88 7.45 22.76
N ALA A 9 4.94 7.49 22.61
CA ALA A 9 5.51 7.48 22.60
C ALA A 9 5.92 7.30 22.62
N ASP A 10 6.02 7.47 22.56
CA ASP A 10 6.66 7.52 22.55
C ASP A 10 6.98 7.29 22.41
N SER A 11 6.91 7.41 22.21
CA SER A 11 7.39 7.36 21.84
C SER A 11 7.83 7.08 21.63
N ARG A 12 8.14 7.37 21.50
CA ARG A 12 8.68 7.10 21.06
C ARG A 12 9.18 6.56 20.49
N THR A 13 9.16 6.45 19.84
CA THR A 13 9.55 5.88 19.24
C THR A 13 10.13 5.82 18.71
N PRO A 14 10.17 5.84 18.31
CA PRO A 14 10.74 5.91 17.50
C PRO A 14 11.17 5.69 16.78
N ALA A 15 11.27 5.41 16.68
CA ALA A 15 11.88 5.11 15.90
C ALA A 15 11.76 4.75 14.66
N LEU A 16 11.13 4.24 14.37
CA LEU A 16 10.96 4.07 13.18
C LEU A 16 10.23 5.04 12.66
N ASP A 17 10.74 6.01 12.41
CA ASP A 17 10.01 7.02 11.91
C ASP A 17 10.15 7.05 10.52
N LEU A 18 9.11 6.88 9.79
CA LEU A 18 9.10 7.25 8.43
C LEU A 18 9.27 8.72 8.40
N PRO A 19 10.10 9.23 7.51
CA PRO A 19 10.29 10.65 7.41
C PRO A 19 8.96 11.30 7.14
N LYS A 20 8.66 12.34 7.83
CA LYS A 20 7.40 13.02 7.63
C LYS A 20 7.33 13.73 6.32
N THR A 21 8.46 13.88 5.65
CA THR A 21 8.46 14.44 4.33
C THR A 21 7.87 13.51 3.30
N PHE A 22 7.78 12.21 3.62
CA PHE A 22 7.13 11.35 2.70
C PHE A 22 5.68 11.54 2.86
N ASP A 23 4.97 11.52 1.83
CA ASP A 23 3.55 11.42 1.96
C ASP A 23 3.28 9.96 2.20
N THR A 24 3.29 9.59 3.42
CA THR A 24 3.08 8.21 3.76
C THR A 24 1.63 7.91 3.94
N GLY A 25 0.78 8.90 3.81
CA GLY A 25 -0.59 8.73 4.16
C GLY A 25 -0.66 8.44 5.64
N ASP A 26 -1.65 7.71 6.02
CA ASP A 26 -1.89 7.47 7.41
C ASP A 26 -1.41 6.08 7.77
N TRP A 27 -0.11 5.93 7.95
CA TRP A 27 0.46 4.64 8.27
C TRP A 27 0.06 4.11 9.64
N ASP A 28 -0.44 4.98 10.52
CA ASP A 28 -0.86 4.55 11.85
C ASP A 28 -2.02 3.58 11.79
N GLU A 29 -2.78 3.59 10.72
CA GLU A 29 -3.91 2.67 10.58
C GLU A 29 -3.49 1.31 10.06
N PHE A 30 -2.19 1.10 9.82
CA PHE A 30 -1.71 -0.13 9.22
C PHE A 30 -0.77 -0.86 10.14
N LYS A 31 -0.70 -2.17 9.98
CA LYS A 31 0.17 -3.00 10.80
C LYS A 31 1.62 -2.72 10.47
N PRO A 32 2.52 -2.82 11.45
CA PRO A 32 3.92 -2.45 11.22
C PRO A 32 4.70 -3.43 10.36
N HIS A 33 4.25 -4.67 10.22
CA HIS A 33 5.00 -5.64 9.43
C HIS A 33 4.43 -5.75 8.02
N LEU A 34 5.26 -6.22 7.11
CA LEU A 34 4.87 -6.36 5.71
C LEU A 34 4.17 -7.68 5.48
N THR A 35 3.22 -7.65 4.55
CA THR A 35 2.50 -8.83 4.11
C THR A 35 2.67 -8.95 2.60
N ARG A 36 2.79 -10.16 2.11
CA ARG A 36 2.82 -10.45 0.68
C ARG A 36 1.47 -10.98 0.27
N LEU A 37 0.88 -10.37 -0.76
CA LEU A 37 -0.43 -10.77 -1.26
C LEU A 37 -0.32 -11.06 -2.75
N GLU A 38 -0.72 -12.24 -3.18
CA GLU A 38 -0.77 -12.57 -4.59
C GLU A 38 -2.21 -12.66 -5.02
N ALA A 39 -2.53 -12.00 -6.11
CA ALA A 39 -3.92 -11.82 -6.50
C ALA A 39 -4.02 -11.48 -7.98
N VAL A 40 -5.24 -11.21 -8.42
CA VAL A 40 -5.53 -10.82 -9.80
C VAL A 40 -6.31 -9.52 -9.75
N VAL A 41 -5.98 -8.59 -10.61
CA VAL A 41 -6.66 -7.30 -10.67
C VAL A 41 -8.10 -7.49 -11.11
N THR A 42 -9.04 -6.87 -10.42
CA THR A 42 -10.44 -6.86 -10.83
C THR A 42 -10.87 -5.49 -11.33
N ASP A 43 -10.37 -4.42 -10.72
CA ASP A 43 -10.68 -3.05 -11.12
C ASP A 43 -9.53 -2.14 -10.78
N ASP A 44 -9.43 -1.00 -11.45
CA ASP A 44 -8.43 -0.01 -11.09
C ASP A 44 -9.07 1.37 -10.99
N TYR A 45 -8.60 2.13 -10.00
CA TYR A 45 -9.00 3.50 -9.76
C TYR A 45 -7.76 4.36 -9.55
N ILE A 46 -6.73 4.08 -10.36
CA ILE A 46 -5.43 4.73 -10.22
C ILE A 46 -5.54 6.23 -10.46
N SER A 47 -6.41 6.64 -11.36
CA SER A 47 -6.59 8.04 -11.70
C SER A 47 -7.46 8.80 -10.72
N GLY A 48 -8.05 8.12 -9.75
CA GLY A 48 -8.96 8.77 -8.80
C GLY A 48 -8.24 9.63 -7.77
N SER A 49 -9.02 10.26 -6.92
CA SER A 49 -8.47 11.10 -5.86
C SER A 49 -7.81 10.25 -4.77
N ASP A 50 -8.29 9.02 -4.59
CA ASP A 50 -7.69 8.07 -3.67
C ASP A 50 -7.25 6.87 -4.49
N PRO A 51 -6.02 6.90 -5.03
CA PRO A 51 -5.62 5.84 -5.96
C PRO A 51 -5.58 4.48 -5.28
N VAL A 52 -6.35 3.56 -5.83
CA VAL A 52 -6.40 2.18 -5.36
C VAL A 52 -6.57 1.25 -6.56
N ILE A 53 -6.25 -0.02 -6.37
CA ILE A 53 -6.68 -1.07 -7.27
C ILE A 53 -7.45 -2.09 -6.45
N CYS A 54 -8.39 -2.75 -7.07
CA CYS A 54 -9.13 -3.83 -6.44
C CYS A 54 -8.62 -5.14 -7.01
N VAL A 55 -8.40 -6.11 -6.14
CA VAL A 55 -7.83 -7.39 -6.54
C VAL A 55 -8.57 -8.53 -5.83
N ARG A 56 -8.41 -9.74 -6.34
CA ARG A 56 -9.00 -10.92 -5.72
C ARG A 56 -7.90 -11.95 -5.52
N ASP A 57 -7.80 -12.46 -4.31
CA ASP A 57 -6.76 -13.43 -3.98
C ASP A 57 -7.18 -14.86 -4.37
N GLU A 58 -6.30 -15.83 -4.09
CA GLU A 58 -6.55 -17.22 -4.46
C GLU A 58 -7.75 -17.82 -3.77
N ASP A 59 -8.09 -17.28 -2.60
CA ASP A 59 -9.24 -17.79 -1.84
C ASP A 59 -10.53 -17.12 -2.26
N GLY A 60 -10.49 -16.26 -3.27
CA GLY A 60 -11.68 -15.57 -3.76
C GLY A 60 -12.04 -14.33 -2.96
N ARG A 61 -11.15 -13.88 -2.08
CA ARG A 61 -11.41 -12.67 -1.29
C ARG A 61 -11.03 -11.43 -2.06
N ASN A 62 -11.86 -10.42 -1.95
CA ASN A 62 -11.59 -9.14 -2.60
C ASN A 62 -10.80 -8.25 -1.67
N TRP A 63 -9.80 -7.59 -2.22
CA TRP A 63 -8.95 -6.68 -1.46
C TRP A 63 -8.91 -5.32 -2.11
N THR A 64 -8.79 -4.28 -1.29
CA THR A 64 -8.49 -2.94 -1.78
C THR A 64 -7.02 -2.68 -1.51
N VAL A 65 -6.28 -2.36 -2.56
CA VAL A 65 -4.86 -2.07 -2.48
C VAL A 65 -4.67 -0.57 -2.60
N GLU A 66 -4.24 0.07 -1.53
CA GLU A 66 -3.98 1.52 -1.57
C GLU A 66 -2.63 1.78 -2.20
N LEU A 67 -2.60 2.71 -3.11
CA LEU A 67 -1.39 3.07 -3.82
C LEU A 67 -0.79 4.33 -3.20
N ALA A 68 0.29 4.84 -3.80
CA ALA A 68 0.87 6.10 -3.36
C ALA A 68 0.02 7.25 -3.88
N GLY A 69 0.40 8.48 -3.61
CA GLY A 69 -0.29 9.64 -4.15
C GLY A 69 -0.14 9.70 -5.65
N ARG A 70 -0.99 10.49 -6.31
CA ARG A 70 -1.02 10.55 -7.77
C ARG A 70 0.30 10.97 -8.38
N ALA A 71 0.97 11.94 -7.74
CA ALA A 71 2.25 12.41 -8.28
C ALA A 71 3.28 11.30 -8.28
N ARG A 72 3.37 10.56 -7.19
CA ARG A 72 4.33 9.47 -7.10
C ARG A 72 3.98 8.35 -8.07
N ASN A 73 2.69 8.00 -8.17
CA ASN A 73 2.26 6.96 -9.08
C ASN A 73 2.62 7.31 -10.52
N THR A 74 2.38 8.56 -10.90
CA THR A 74 2.73 9.02 -12.25
C THR A 74 4.23 8.94 -12.47
N GLU A 75 5.00 9.36 -11.49
CA GLU A 75 6.45 9.37 -11.59
C GLU A 75 7.01 7.98 -11.86
N ILE A 76 6.43 6.96 -11.27
CA ILE A 76 6.94 5.60 -11.45
C ILE A 76 6.22 4.84 -12.57
N GLY A 77 5.37 5.51 -13.31
CA GLY A 77 4.68 4.88 -14.43
C GLY A 77 3.45 4.07 -14.05
N LEU A 78 2.98 4.21 -12.82
CA LEU A 78 1.80 3.48 -12.36
C LEU A 78 0.58 4.30 -12.71
N THR A 79 0.10 4.14 -13.92
CA THR A 79 -1.04 4.90 -14.45
C THR A 79 -2.16 3.93 -14.78
N ALA A 80 -3.29 4.46 -15.22
CA ALA A 80 -4.48 3.65 -15.43
C ALA A 80 -4.26 2.43 -16.31
N GLY A 81 -3.41 2.54 -17.32
CA GLY A 81 -3.14 1.42 -18.20
C GLY A 81 -2.22 0.36 -17.61
N ALA A 82 -1.65 0.59 -16.45
CA ALA A 82 -0.69 -0.33 -15.86
C ALA A 82 -1.35 -1.53 -15.22
N ALA A 83 -2.63 -1.44 -14.89
CA ALA A 83 -3.34 -2.53 -14.19
C ALA A 83 -4.67 -2.77 -14.89
N LEU A 84 -4.77 -3.87 -15.62
CA LEU A 84 -5.98 -4.22 -16.32
C LEU A 84 -6.64 -5.40 -15.63
N PRO A 85 -7.98 -5.50 -15.68
CA PRO A 85 -8.65 -6.65 -15.10
C PRO A 85 -8.08 -7.95 -15.65
N GLY A 86 -7.78 -8.89 -14.76
CA GLY A 86 -7.18 -10.15 -15.14
C GLY A 86 -5.67 -10.21 -14.99
N ASP A 87 -5.00 -9.06 -14.80
CA ASP A 87 -3.55 -9.05 -14.65
C ASP A 87 -3.15 -9.66 -13.31
N PRO A 88 -2.12 -10.51 -13.30
CA PRO A 88 -1.59 -11.01 -12.04
C PRO A 88 -0.86 -9.91 -11.30
N VAL A 89 -1.00 -9.88 -9.99
CA VAL A 89 -0.40 -8.84 -9.17
C VAL A 89 0.18 -9.45 -7.92
N CYS A 90 1.34 -8.96 -7.52
CA CYS A 90 1.93 -9.30 -6.24
C CYS A 90 2.11 -8.01 -5.48
N VAL A 91 1.53 -7.94 -4.28
CA VAL A 91 1.57 -6.76 -3.45
C VAL A 91 2.40 -7.05 -2.22
N ILE A 92 3.35 -6.18 -1.91
CA ILE A 92 4.03 -6.22 -0.63
C ILE A 92 3.64 -4.93 0.06
N GLY A 93 3.02 -5.04 1.22
CA GLY A 93 2.51 -3.87 1.89
C GLY A 93 2.10 -4.17 3.31
N ARG A 94 1.38 -3.23 3.91
CA ARG A 94 0.93 -3.35 5.29
C ARG A 94 -0.58 -3.40 5.34
N ARG A 95 -1.09 -4.41 6.01
CA ARG A 95 -2.54 -4.59 6.13
C ARG A 95 -3.11 -3.57 7.09
N THR A 96 -4.37 -3.21 6.88
CA THR A 96 -5.07 -2.33 7.80
C THR A 96 -5.15 -2.97 9.18
N ARG A 97 -5.20 -2.13 10.20
CA ARG A 97 -5.45 -2.58 11.56
C ARG A 97 -6.94 -2.77 11.84
N HIS A 98 -7.79 -2.34 10.92
CA HIS A 98 -9.24 -2.45 11.12
C HIS A 98 -9.68 -3.88 10.90
N PHE A 99 -10.17 -4.50 11.97
CA PHE A 99 -10.57 -5.90 11.94
C PHE A 99 -11.65 -6.11 10.88
N GLY A 100 -11.46 -7.13 10.08
CA GLY A 100 -12.47 -7.49 9.07
C GLY A 100 -12.32 -6.79 7.74
N GLU A 101 -11.47 -5.76 7.66
CA GLU A 101 -11.25 -5.10 6.37
C GLU A 101 -10.17 -5.80 5.58
N GLN A 102 -10.44 -6.04 4.31
CA GLN A 102 -9.46 -6.59 3.41
C GLN A 102 -8.82 -5.44 2.65
N ARG A 103 -7.89 -4.74 3.32
CA ARG A 103 -7.24 -3.56 2.77
C ARG A 103 -5.75 -3.62 3.07
N ILE A 104 -4.93 -3.28 2.08
CA ILE A 104 -3.48 -3.32 2.23
C ILE A 104 -2.91 -2.07 1.56
N LYS A 105 -1.97 -1.41 2.24
CA LYS A 105 -1.29 -0.26 1.66
C LYS A 105 0.00 -0.74 1.04
N ALA A 106 0.11 -0.61 -0.27
CA ALA A 106 1.21 -1.19 -1.01
C ALA A 106 2.49 -0.38 -0.83
N VAL A 107 3.58 -1.07 -0.58
CA VAL A 107 4.91 -0.49 -0.55
C VAL A 107 5.60 -0.82 -1.87
N HIS A 108 5.42 -2.03 -2.34
CA HIS A 108 5.97 -2.49 -3.59
C HIS A 108 4.88 -3.30 -4.31
N LEU A 109 4.83 -3.16 -5.62
CA LEU A 109 3.77 -3.77 -6.41
C LEU A 109 4.36 -4.32 -7.68
N THR A 110 3.99 -5.53 -8.07
CA THR A 110 4.36 -6.08 -9.36
C THR A 110 3.08 -6.42 -10.09
N ILE A 111 2.86 -5.83 -11.26
CA ILE A 111 1.66 -6.07 -12.05
C ILE A 111 2.09 -6.61 -13.39
N ALA A 112 1.61 -7.79 -13.74
CA ALA A 112 1.93 -8.45 -14.99
C ALA A 112 3.44 -8.47 -15.24
N GLY A 113 4.21 -8.72 -14.20
CA GLY A 113 5.67 -8.80 -14.27
C GLY A 113 6.40 -7.47 -14.18
N ARG A 114 5.70 -6.35 -14.11
CA ARG A 114 6.34 -5.02 -14.05
C ARG A 114 6.39 -4.54 -12.61
N PRO A 115 7.58 -4.20 -12.08
CA PRO A 115 7.71 -3.75 -10.70
C PRO A 115 7.46 -2.26 -10.54
N PHE A 116 6.85 -1.88 -9.42
CA PHE A 116 6.60 -0.49 -9.06
C PHE A 116 6.95 -0.31 -7.60
N GLU A 117 7.88 0.59 -7.31
CA GLU A 117 8.22 0.89 -5.93
C GLU A 117 7.50 2.14 -5.50
N LEU A 118 6.49 1.98 -4.65
CA LEU A 118 5.67 3.10 -4.25
C LEU A 118 6.32 3.92 -3.14
N TYR A 119 6.97 3.23 -2.21
CA TYR A 119 7.64 3.89 -1.08
C TYR A 119 9.05 3.32 -0.92
N PRO A 120 10.01 3.85 -1.67
CA PRO A 120 11.39 3.36 -1.57
C PRO A 120 11.90 3.55 -0.15
N GLY A 121 12.59 2.57 0.36
CA GLY A 121 13.08 2.63 1.71
C GLY A 121 12.16 2.01 2.74
N ALA A 122 10.89 1.86 2.44
CA ALA A 122 9.96 1.25 3.40
C ALA A 122 10.16 -0.26 3.48
N LEU A 123 10.81 -0.85 2.50
CA LEU A 123 11.16 -2.27 2.53
C LEU A 123 12.47 -2.52 3.25
N GLY A 124 13.27 -1.50 3.38
CA GLY A 124 14.62 -1.61 3.87
C GLY A 124 14.77 -1.78 5.36
#